data_8a9ac3db40a3e60adc0ac93bf63d526a
#
_entry.id   8a9ac3db40a3e60adc0ac93bf63d526a
#
_cell.length_a   1.000
_cell.length_b   1.000
_cell.length_c   1.000
_cell.angle_alpha   90.00
_cell.angle_beta   90.00
_cell.angle_gamma   90.00
#
_symmetry.space_group_name_H-M   'P 1'
#
loop_
_entity.id
_entity.type
_entity.pdbx_description
1 polymer ?
#
loop_
_entity_poly.entity_id
_entity_poly.type
_entity_poly.pdbx_seq_one_letter_code
_entity_poly.pdbx_strand_id
1 'polypeptide(L)'
;MILQAGVLAHMISQLAMMRFVAMPSLDFCTVFLLLVAIRAGLAWGREVAGFRAAASVKTTVRHALMAHCFKMTPEARAQVRSGAMASAALEQVEGLHGFFASYLPQMKLAVFIPLAILVFVFPLNWVSGVVLLFTAPLIPLFMALVGMGAEKVNQKHFQSLARLSAHFLDVIQGLTTLKLFGRSREQVTTIKAHADEYAEKTMSVLKIAFLSSATLEMFSSAAIALIAVYLGFVLLGHVHLGAAHGITLQYALFILLLAPEFYLPLRQLAAQYHARAEALAAAAEIRVVLETERVASRVGDRAALDPVVKPRDDFARVKPRDDFARVKARDDFVRVIPRLDRGIHITFEKATFAYKDTPPIIRDVDLTITQGECIAIVGASGTGKSTLLNLILGWLQPSAGSVLVNGVAIQAMDQVTWLTAIAWIAQNTRLFPGTIRENILFSRPTATANDLQAAVSAAYLDAWIATLPNGLDTPIGEDNFGVSGGQAQRIALARAYLKDAPLLLLDEPTASLDADSEKMVLASLRKFSQSRTVIIVSHRKETVNFADKVYQLDGGKLVPVMASQKEAVCE
;
A
#
# COMPACT_ATOMS: atom_id res chain seq x y z
N MET A 1 -8.96 39.77 -6.68
CA MET A 1 -10.18 39.75 -5.86
C MET A 1 -10.45 41.12 -5.22
N ILE A 2 -9.69 41.58 -4.19
CA ILE A 2 -9.90 42.89 -3.54
C ILE A 2 -9.86 44.04 -4.56
N LEU A 3 -8.84 44.09 -5.44
CA LEU A 3 -8.76 45.08 -6.51
C LEU A 3 -9.91 45.00 -7.51
N GLN A 4 -10.37 43.78 -7.86
CA GLN A 4 -11.54 43.61 -8.72
C GLN A 4 -12.81 44.17 -8.11
N ALA A 5 -13.05 43.89 -6.81
CA ALA A 5 -14.17 44.44 -6.08
C ALA A 5 -14.11 45.97 -6.02
N GLY A 6 -12.92 46.54 -5.84
CA GLY A 6 -12.69 47.99 -5.84
C GLY A 6 -13.01 48.66 -7.19
N VAL A 7 -12.51 48.09 -8.28
CA VAL A 7 -12.79 48.58 -9.65
C VAL A 7 -14.29 48.47 -9.97
N LEU A 8 -14.92 47.32 -9.63
CA LEU A 8 -16.35 47.12 -9.88
C LEU A 8 -17.23 48.05 -9.06
N ALA A 9 -16.92 48.22 -7.78
CA ALA A 9 -17.63 49.17 -6.88
C ALA A 9 -17.52 50.60 -7.40
N HIS A 10 -16.34 51.02 -7.86
CA HIS A 10 -16.12 52.31 -8.47
C HIS A 10 -16.96 52.52 -9.73
N MET A 11 -16.93 51.57 -10.65
CA MET A 11 -17.71 51.60 -11.90
C MET A 11 -19.22 51.72 -11.63
N ILE A 12 -19.75 50.88 -10.74
CA ILE A 12 -21.19 50.89 -10.40
C ILE A 12 -21.56 52.20 -9.71
N SER A 13 -20.73 52.68 -8.79
CA SER A 13 -20.98 53.97 -8.10
C SER A 13 -21.00 55.16 -9.07
N GLN A 14 -20.10 55.22 -10.03
CA GLN A 14 -20.06 56.27 -11.06
C GLN A 14 -21.31 56.22 -11.96
N LEU A 15 -21.71 55.02 -12.37
CA LEU A 15 -22.92 54.78 -13.20
C LEU A 15 -24.19 55.21 -12.44
N ALA A 16 -24.32 54.83 -11.16
CA ALA A 16 -25.49 55.11 -10.33
C ALA A 16 -25.66 56.62 -10.03
N MET A 17 -24.57 57.39 -9.93
CA MET A 17 -24.63 58.81 -9.67
C MET A 17 -24.82 59.66 -10.94
N MET A 18 -25.16 59.06 -12.09
CA MET A 18 -25.31 59.73 -13.39
C MET A 18 -24.13 60.66 -13.77
N ARG A 19 -22.96 60.45 -13.21
CA ARG A 19 -21.75 61.22 -13.52
C ARG A 19 -21.07 60.80 -14.81
N PHE A 20 -21.53 59.71 -15.44
CA PHE A 20 -21.09 59.31 -16.77
C PHE A 20 -21.95 59.92 -17.86
N VAL A 21 -21.50 61.03 -18.44
CA VAL A 21 -21.94 61.51 -19.75
C VAL A 21 -21.29 60.72 -20.88
N ALA A 22 -20.28 59.90 -20.58
CA ALA A 22 -19.59 59.00 -21.49
C ALA A 22 -19.53 57.58 -20.92
N MET A 23 -19.59 56.55 -21.80
CA MET A 23 -19.37 55.15 -21.42
C MET A 23 -18.12 55.00 -20.54
N PRO A 24 -18.09 54.00 -19.60
CA PRO A 24 -16.91 53.75 -18.80
C PRO A 24 -15.71 53.67 -19.73
N SER A 25 -14.65 54.44 -19.46
CA SER A 25 -13.49 54.53 -20.32
C SER A 25 -12.99 53.11 -20.57
N LEU A 26 -12.63 52.80 -21.81
CA LEU A 26 -12.12 51.50 -22.23
C LEU A 26 -11.07 50.96 -21.25
N ASP A 27 -10.35 51.85 -20.61
CA ASP A 27 -9.32 51.57 -19.58
C ASP A 27 -9.82 50.83 -18.35
N PHE A 28 -11.00 51.13 -17.82
CA PHE A 28 -11.54 50.37 -16.66
C PHE A 28 -11.97 48.96 -17.02
N CYS A 29 -12.55 48.78 -18.21
CA CYS A 29 -12.91 47.45 -18.70
C CYS A 29 -11.66 46.61 -18.96
N THR A 30 -10.59 47.18 -19.53
CA THR A 30 -9.33 46.48 -19.78
C THR A 30 -8.64 46.11 -18.48
N VAL A 31 -8.58 47.00 -17.48
CA VAL A 31 -8.03 46.69 -16.14
C VAL A 31 -8.82 45.59 -15.46
N PHE A 32 -10.15 45.63 -15.52
CA PHE A 32 -10.97 44.56 -14.94
C PHE A 32 -10.73 43.22 -15.58
N LEU A 33 -10.68 43.15 -16.93
CA LEU A 33 -10.38 41.91 -17.69
C LEU A 33 -8.98 41.37 -17.37
N LEU A 34 -7.99 42.28 -17.25
CA LEU A 34 -6.64 41.88 -16.88
C LEU A 34 -6.60 41.28 -15.45
N LEU A 35 -7.31 41.87 -14.49
CA LEU A 35 -7.41 41.33 -13.14
C LEU A 35 -8.14 39.97 -13.11
N VAL A 36 -9.14 39.76 -13.96
CA VAL A 36 -9.81 38.45 -14.12
C VAL A 36 -8.83 37.43 -14.68
N ALA A 37 -8.07 37.78 -15.71
CA ALA A 37 -7.07 36.89 -16.33
C ALA A 37 -5.97 36.51 -15.32
N ILE A 38 -5.45 37.47 -14.56
CA ILE A 38 -4.47 37.22 -13.49
C ILE A 38 -5.06 36.29 -12.43
N ARG A 39 -6.29 36.52 -11.97
CA ARG A 39 -6.97 35.66 -11.00
C ARG A 39 -7.12 34.22 -11.52
N ALA A 40 -7.54 34.06 -12.78
CA ALA A 40 -7.67 32.75 -13.41
C ALA A 40 -6.31 32.03 -13.53
N GLY A 41 -5.26 32.76 -13.94
CA GLY A 41 -3.89 32.24 -14.02
C GLY A 41 -3.35 31.77 -12.65
N LEU A 42 -3.58 32.56 -11.60
CA LEU A 42 -3.18 32.20 -10.23
C LEU A 42 -3.99 30.99 -9.71
N ALA A 43 -5.27 30.89 -10.02
CA ALA A 43 -6.10 29.74 -9.66
C ALA A 43 -5.62 28.48 -10.35
N TRP A 44 -5.37 28.54 -11.64
CA TRP A 44 -4.78 27.44 -12.43
C TRP A 44 -3.40 27.03 -11.90
N GLY A 45 -2.51 27.99 -11.64
CA GLY A 45 -1.18 27.74 -11.08
C GLY A 45 -1.25 27.02 -9.72
N ARG A 46 -2.18 27.43 -8.86
CA ARG A 46 -2.44 26.77 -7.57
C ARG A 46 -2.86 25.31 -7.74
N GLU A 47 -3.79 25.06 -8.66
CA GLU A 47 -4.31 23.71 -8.92
C GLU A 47 -3.20 22.78 -9.45
N VAL A 48 -2.44 23.25 -10.43
CA VAL A 48 -1.30 22.51 -10.99
C VAL A 48 -0.23 22.25 -9.92
N ALA A 49 0.08 23.23 -9.08
CA ALA A 49 1.06 23.06 -7.99
C ALA A 49 0.56 22.05 -6.96
N GLY A 50 -0.72 22.12 -6.57
CA GLY A 50 -1.35 21.16 -5.66
C GLY A 50 -1.33 19.74 -6.21
N PHE A 51 -1.70 19.56 -7.47
CA PHE A 51 -1.66 18.26 -8.14
C PHE A 51 -0.23 17.68 -8.20
N ARG A 52 0.77 18.49 -8.58
CA ARG A 52 2.17 18.06 -8.61
C ARG A 52 2.70 17.69 -7.23
N ALA A 53 2.35 18.45 -6.20
CA ALA A 53 2.72 18.15 -4.82
C ALA A 53 2.13 16.81 -4.37
N ALA A 54 0.83 16.59 -4.62
CA ALA A 54 0.16 15.33 -4.30
C ALA A 54 0.77 14.14 -5.06
N ALA A 55 1.08 14.30 -6.36
CA ALA A 55 1.72 13.28 -7.17
C ALA A 55 3.10 12.89 -6.62
N SER A 56 3.91 13.88 -6.22
CA SER A 56 5.22 13.63 -5.60
C SER A 56 5.12 12.86 -4.29
N VAL A 57 4.18 13.23 -3.41
CA VAL A 57 3.95 12.51 -2.15
C VAL A 57 3.49 11.08 -2.41
N LYS A 58 2.53 10.86 -3.30
CA LYS A 58 2.04 9.53 -3.67
C LYS A 58 3.16 8.65 -4.20
N THR A 59 3.99 9.18 -5.09
CA THR A 59 5.13 8.43 -5.64
C THR A 59 6.11 8.05 -4.54
N THR A 60 6.46 8.96 -3.63
CA THR A 60 7.37 8.70 -2.52
C THR A 60 6.81 7.63 -1.57
N VAL A 61 5.54 7.72 -1.20
CA VAL A 61 4.88 6.74 -0.31
C VAL A 61 4.79 5.37 -1.00
N ARG A 62 4.43 5.33 -2.29
CA ARG A 62 4.36 4.09 -3.06
C ARG A 62 5.73 3.41 -3.17
N HIS A 63 6.79 4.19 -3.42
CA HIS A 63 8.16 3.68 -3.42
C HIS A 63 8.57 3.11 -2.05
N ALA A 64 8.25 3.81 -0.97
CA ALA A 64 8.54 3.35 0.39
C ALA A 64 7.80 2.04 0.71
N LEU A 65 6.51 1.95 0.36
CA LEU A 65 5.69 0.74 0.52
C LEU A 65 6.27 -0.44 -0.28
N MET A 66 6.58 -0.23 -1.56
CA MET A 66 7.15 -1.28 -2.41
C MET A 66 8.51 -1.75 -1.89
N ALA A 67 9.41 -0.81 -1.55
CA ALA A 67 10.71 -1.14 -0.97
C ALA A 67 10.58 -1.93 0.35
N HIS A 68 9.56 -1.62 1.16
CA HIS A 68 9.24 -2.34 2.38
C HIS A 68 8.71 -3.75 2.09
N CYS A 69 7.74 -3.89 1.18
CA CYS A 69 7.18 -5.18 0.78
C CYS A 69 8.24 -6.15 0.22
N PHE A 70 9.22 -5.64 -0.54
CA PHE A 70 10.32 -6.46 -1.05
C PHE A 70 11.31 -6.91 0.04
N LYS A 71 11.40 -6.19 1.16
CA LYS A 71 12.26 -6.54 2.30
C LYS A 71 11.55 -7.42 3.33
N MET A 72 10.23 -7.58 3.23
CA MET A 72 9.46 -8.44 4.15
C MET A 72 9.87 -9.90 4.01
N THR A 73 10.05 -10.56 5.16
CA THR A 73 10.18 -12.02 5.18
C THR A 73 8.85 -12.68 4.79
N PRO A 74 8.86 -13.92 4.25
CA PRO A 74 7.63 -14.65 3.95
C PRO A 74 6.68 -14.79 5.13
N GLU A 75 7.22 -14.87 6.36
CA GLU A 75 6.44 -14.94 7.59
C GLU A 75 5.72 -13.61 7.89
N ALA A 76 6.44 -12.50 7.83
CA ALA A 76 5.84 -11.17 7.98
C ALA A 76 4.78 -10.93 6.89
N ARG A 77 5.02 -11.41 5.66
CA ARG A 77 4.05 -11.36 4.56
C ARG A 77 2.82 -12.21 4.83
N ALA A 78 2.95 -13.38 5.46
CA ALA A 78 1.82 -14.26 5.79
C ALA A 78 0.89 -13.64 6.86
N GLN A 79 1.40 -12.75 7.72
CA GLN A 79 0.62 -12.00 8.71
C GLN A 79 -0.20 -10.87 8.08
N VAL A 80 0.21 -10.35 6.93
CA VAL A 80 -0.51 -9.32 6.19
C VAL A 80 -1.23 -9.99 5.02
N ARG A 81 -2.56 -9.88 4.98
CA ARG A 81 -3.33 -10.39 3.84
C ARG A 81 -2.81 -9.77 2.54
N SER A 82 -2.53 -10.58 1.53
CA SER A 82 -2.00 -10.11 0.24
C SER A 82 -2.87 -9.02 -0.40
N GLY A 83 -4.20 -9.10 -0.23
CA GLY A 83 -5.13 -8.07 -0.64
C GLY A 83 -4.94 -6.73 0.10
N ALA A 84 -4.55 -6.74 1.38
CA ALA A 84 -4.31 -5.51 2.14
C ALA A 84 -3.06 -4.78 1.63
N MET A 85 -2.00 -5.50 1.24
CA MET A 85 -0.82 -4.87 0.62
C MET A 85 -1.14 -4.25 -0.74
N ALA A 86 -1.91 -4.94 -1.58
CA ALA A 86 -2.34 -4.43 -2.88
C ALA A 86 -3.22 -3.19 -2.71
N SER A 87 -4.21 -3.22 -1.80
CA SER A 87 -5.05 -2.08 -1.46
C SER A 87 -4.22 -0.92 -0.93
N ALA A 88 -3.28 -1.15 -0.02
CA ALA A 88 -2.41 -0.09 0.52
C ALA A 88 -1.61 0.61 -0.59
N ALA A 89 -1.04 -0.14 -1.55
CA ALA A 89 -0.20 0.40 -2.61
C ALA A 89 -0.99 1.10 -3.74
N LEU A 90 -2.19 0.63 -4.04
CA LEU A 90 -3.02 1.11 -5.15
C LEU A 90 -4.10 2.08 -4.68
N GLU A 91 -4.93 1.67 -3.73
CA GLU A 91 -6.12 2.43 -3.33
C GLU A 91 -5.80 3.44 -2.22
N GLN A 92 -5.14 3.01 -1.13
CA GLN A 92 -4.92 3.89 0.01
C GLN A 92 -3.94 5.03 -0.30
N VAL A 93 -2.92 4.78 -1.14
CA VAL A 93 -2.04 5.86 -1.61
C VAL A 93 -2.80 6.89 -2.44
N GLU A 94 -3.83 6.48 -3.23
CA GLU A 94 -4.69 7.43 -3.94
C GLU A 94 -5.56 8.26 -2.99
N GLY A 95 -6.02 7.69 -1.87
CA GLY A 95 -6.76 8.40 -0.83
C GLY A 95 -6.02 9.61 -0.23
N LEU A 96 -4.70 9.65 -0.34
CA LEU A 96 -3.89 10.80 0.09
C LEU A 96 -4.02 12.01 -0.85
N HIS A 97 -4.45 11.81 -2.11
CA HIS A 97 -4.46 12.85 -3.14
C HIS A 97 -5.26 14.09 -2.71
N GLY A 98 -6.49 13.91 -2.26
CA GLY A 98 -7.40 15.00 -1.88
C GLY A 98 -6.85 15.90 -0.78
N PHE A 99 -6.15 15.32 0.18
CA PHE A 99 -5.53 16.05 1.27
C PHE A 99 -4.42 17.00 0.79
N PHE A 100 -3.48 16.49 0.00
CA PHE A 100 -2.33 17.27 -0.45
C PHE A 100 -2.66 18.22 -1.59
N ALA A 101 -3.50 17.79 -2.55
CA ALA A 101 -3.87 18.60 -3.70
C ALA A 101 -4.83 19.74 -3.36
N SER A 102 -5.81 19.47 -2.48
CA SER A 102 -6.94 20.36 -2.29
C SER A 102 -7.07 20.90 -0.85
N TYR A 103 -7.10 19.99 0.15
CA TYR A 103 -7.37 20.40 1.54
C TYR A 103 -6.27 21.30 2.12
N LEU A 104 -5.00 20.91 1.97
CA LEU A 104 -3.87 21.62 2.56
C LEU A 104 -3.70 23.05 2.00
N PRO A 105 -3.76 23.30 0.69
CA PRO A 105 -3.79 24.65 0.14
C PRO A 105 -5.00 25.45 0.59
N GLN A 106 -6.18 24.82 0.63
CA GLN A 106 -7.42 25.50 1.00
C GLN A 106 -7.44 25.92 2.48
N MET A 107 -6.83 25.12 3.37
CA MET A 107 -6.67 25.48 4.78
C MET A 107 -5.91 26.80 4.96
N LYS A 108 -4.83 26.99 4.20
CA LYS A 108 -4.08 28.27 4.22
C LYS A 108 -4.91 29.42 3.67
N LEU A 109 -5.62 29.22 2.54
CA LEU A 109 -6.46 30.24 1.92
C LEU A 109 -7.64 30.65 2.83
N ALA A 110 -8.20 29.71 3.57
CA ALA A 110 -9.29 29.96 4.52
C ALA A 110 -8.87 30.86 5.70
N VAL A 111 -7.58 31.00 5.96
CA VAL A 111 -7.05 31.93 6.96
C VAL A 111 -6.64 33.27 6.33
N PHE A 112 -5.81 33.20 5.27
CA PHE A 112 -5.20 34.41 4.72
C PHE A 112 -6.19 35.33 3.97
N ILE A 113 -7.16 34.76 3.22
CA ILE A 113 -8.11 35.56 2.45
C ILE A 113 -9.07 36.35 3.37
N PRO A 114 -9.74 35.74 4.36
CA PRO A 114 -10.55 36.50 5.30
C PRO A 114 -9.76 37.57 6.07
N LEU A 115 -8.54 37.22 6.51
CA LEU A 115 -7.70 38.20 7.21
C LEU A 115 -7.35 39.39 6.32
N ALA A 116 -6.98 39.15 5.06
CA ALA A 116 -6.71 40.23 4.11
C ALA A 116 -7.93 41.10 3.87
N ILE A 117 -9.13 40.50 3.73
CA ILE A 117 -10.38 41.26 3.56
C ILE A 117 -10.66 42.14 4.79
N LEU A 118 -10.49 41.62 6.01
CA LEU A 118 -10.69 42.39 7.24
C LEU A 118 -9.77 43.61 7.31
N VAL A 119 -8.52 43.52 6.89
CA VAL A 119 -7.56 44.62 6.85
C VAL A 119 -8.08 45.80 5.99
N PHE A 120 -8.83 45.51 4.92
CA PHE A 120 -9.41 46.52 4.04
C PHE A 120 -10.79 47.01 4.53
N VAL A 121 -11.60 46.15 5.16
CA VAL A 121 -12.96 46.46 5.57
C VAL A 121 -12.97 47.27 6.90
N PHE A 122 -12.13 46.91 7.89
CA PHE A 122 -12.10 47.59 9.19
C PHE A 122 -11.87 49.11 9.12
N PRO A 123 -10.93 49.64 8.32
CA PRO A 123 -10.74 51.09 8.19
C PRO A 123 -11.91 51.81 7.55
N LEU A 124 -12.67 51.14 6.68
CA LEU A 124 -13.81 51.71 5.98
C LEU A 124 -15.07 51.71 6.83
N ASN A 125 -15.32 50.61 7.53
CA ASN A 125 -16.46 50.44 8.42
C ASN A 125 -16.19 49.34 9.45
N TRP A 126 -15.91 49.74 10.69
CA TRP A 126 -15.57 48.80 11.76
C TRP A 126 -16.74 47.88 12.14
N VAL A 127 -18.01 48.32 12.01
CA VAL A 127 -19.19 47.49 12.33
C VAL A 127 -19.28 46.31 11.36
N SER A 128 -19.14 46.57 10.04
CA SER A 128 -19.09 45.51 9.04
C SER A 128 -17.92 44.56 9.28
N GLY A 129 -16.75 45.10 9.68
CA GLY A 129 -15.58 44.29 10.05
C GLY A 129 -15.85 43.38 11.25
N VAL A 130 -16.53 43.90 12.29
CA VAL A 130 -16.91 43.12 13.48
C VAL A 130 -17.91 42.02 13.12
N VAL A 131 -18.93 42.32 12.29
CA VAL A 131 -19.90 41.30 11.84
C VAL A 131 -19.18 40.16 11.12
N LEU A 132 -18.27 40.47 10.17
CA LEU A 132 -17.48 39.48 9.48
C LEU A 132 -16.59 38.67 10.46
N LEU A 133 -15.92 39.32 11.39
CA LEU A 133 -15.04 38.70 12.37
C LEU A 133 -15.77 37.75 13.30
N PHE A 134 -16.96 38.10 13.80
CA PHE A 134 -17.73 37.25 14.70
C PHE A 134 -18.44 36.11 13.99
N THR A 135 -18.84 36.29 12.74
CA THR A 135 -19.51 35.25 11.97
C THR A 135 -18.53 34.24 11.35
N ALA A 136 -17.28 34.64 11.10
CA ALA A 136 -16.26 33.77 10.53
C ALA A 136 -15.98 32.50 11.36
N PRO A 137 -15.77 32.56 12.69
CA PRO A 137 -15.51 31.36 13.51
C PRO A 137 -16.70 30.43 13.64
N LEU A 138 -17.93 30.94 13.41
CA LEU A 138 -19.15 30.14 13.50
C LEU A 138 -19.15 29.02 12.45
N ILE A 139 -18.58 29.26 11.27
CA ILE A 139 -18.48 28.27 10.17
C ILE A 139 -17.61 27.08 10.58
N PRO A 140 -16.32 27.23 10.95
CA PRO A 140 -15.49 26.10 11.37
C PRO A 140 -16.00 25.44 12.67
N LEU A 141 -16.63 26.18 13.58
CA LEU A 141 -17.25 25.63 14.79
C LEU A 141 -18.38 24.66 14.44
N PHE A 142 -19.31 25.07 13.59
CA PHE A 142 -20.39 24.20 13.11
C PHE A 142 -19.85 23.01 12.30
N MET A 143 -18.82 23.24 11.50
CA MET A 143 -18.17 22.18 10.74
C MET A 143 -17.56 21.12 11.67
N ALA A 144 -16.90 21.53 12.74
CA ALA A 144 -16.35 20.60 13.73
C ALA A 144 -17.46 19.81 14.43
N LEU A 145 -18.56 20.48 14.81
CA LEU A 145 -19.70 19.85 15.48
C LEU A 145 -20.37 18.78 14.61
N VAL A 146 -20.63 19.09 13.35
CA VAL A 146 -21.22 18.17 12.38
C VAL A 146 -20.23 17.10 11.95
N GLY A 147 -18.94 17.48 11.80
CA GLY A 147 -17.85 16.58 11.40
C GLY A 147 -17.63 15.43 12.39
N MET A 148 -17.74 15.65 13.68
CA MET A 148 -17.64 14.61 14.71
C MET A 148 -18.76 13.55 14.59
N GLY A 149 -19.95 13.96 14.16
CA GLY A 149 -21.05 13.03 13.84
C GLY A 149 -20.82 12.25 12.56
N ALA A 150 -20.27 12.91 11.54
CA ALA A 150 -20.03 12.34 10.22
C ALA A 150 -18.95 11.25 10.23
N GLU A 151 -17.93 11.35 11.07
CA GLU A 151 -16.82 10.39 11.14
C GLU A 151 -17.30 8.98 11.52
N LYS A 152 -18.17 8.86 12.54
CA LYS A 152 -18.75 7.57 12.96
C LYS A 152 -19.65 6.95 11.88
N VAL A 153 -20.37 7.78 11.15
CA VAL A 153 -21.26 7.33 10.06
C VAL A 153 -20.44 6.88 8.86
N ASN A 154 -19.37 7.60 8.52
CA ASN A 154 -18.42 7.22 7.47
C ASN A 154 -17.73 5.87 7.76
N GLN A 155 -17.24 5.65 8.98
CA GLN A 155 -16.63 4.37 9.35
C GLN A 155 -17.59 3.19 9.16
N LYS A 156 -18.87 3.35 9.56
CA LYS A 156 -19.90 2.33 9.34
C LYS A 156 -20.18 2.09 7.86
N HIS A 157 -20.18 3.16 7.05
CA HIS A 157 -20.36 3.08 5.61
C HIS A 157 -19.23 2.28 4.95
N PHE A 158 -17.95 2.57 5.25
CA PHE A 158 -16.81 1.80 4.73
C PHE A 158 -16.82 0.33 5.16
N GLN A 159 -17.19 0.04 6.42
CA GLN A 159 -17.34 -1.33 6.89
C GLN A 159 -18.44 -2.10 6.13
N SER A 160 -19.55 -1.43 5.80
CA SER A 160 -20.65 -2.02 5.02
C SER A 160 -20.21 -2.33 3.58
N LEU A 161 -19.45 -1.41 2.96
CA LEU A 161 -18.87 -1.63 1.62
C LEU A 161 -17.90 -2.81 1.61
N ALA A 162 -16.99 -2.87 2.59
CA ALA A 162 -16.02 -3.96 2.70
C ALA A 162 -16.70 -5.32 2.86
N ARG A 163 -17.78 -5.41 3.66
CA ARG A 163 -18.58 -6.63 3.82
C ARG A 163 -19.27 -7.04 2.53
N LEU A 164 -19.90 -6.08 1.84
CA LEU A 164 -20.57 -6.34 0.55
C LEU A 164 -19.57 -6.86 -0.48
N SER A 165 -18.41 -6.22 -0.59
CA SER A 165 -17.36 -6.61 -1.54
C SER A 165 -16.78 -7.99 -1.24
N ALA A 166 -16.50 -8.29 0.03
CA ALA A 166 -16.00 -9.59 0.45
C ALA A 166 -17.02 -10.71 0.15
N HIS A 167 -18.29 -10.49 0.53
CA HIS A 167 -19.33 -11.47 0.27
C HIS A 167 -19.59 -11.69 -1.22
N PHE A 168 -19.56 -10.61 -2.02
CA PHE A 168 -19.71 -10.69 -3.47
C PHE A 168 -18.57 -11.51 -4.11
N LEU A 169 -17.34 -11.30 -3.66
CA LEU A 169 -16.19 -12.07 -4.14
C LEU A 169 -16.31 -13.56 -3.77
N ASP A 170 -16.71 -13.87 -2.55
CA ASP A 170 -16.93 -15.24 -2.09
C ASP A 170 -18.00 -15.96 -2.93
N VAL A 171 -19.09 -15.25 -3.25
CA VAL A 171 -20.17 -15.78 -4.11
C VAL A 171 -19.68 -16.04 -5.53
N ILE A 172 -18.86 -15.15 -6.10
CA ILE A 172 -18.29 -15.36 -7.44
C ILE A 172 -17.34 -16.57 -7.44
N GLN A 173 -16.45 -16.66 -6.47
CA GLN A 173 -15.52 -17.79 -6.35
C GLN A 173 -16.25 -19.12 -6.11
N GLY A 174 -17.34 -19.08 -5.34
CA GLY A 174 -18.21 -20.22 -5.06
C GLY A 174 -19.31 -20.48 -6.09
N LEU A 175 -19.37 -19.76 -7.22
CA LEU A 175 -20.52 -19.79 -8.14
C LEU A 175 -20.82 -21.18 -8.69
N THR A 176 -19.80 -21.96 -9.00
CA THR A 176 -19.94 -23.35 -9.47
C THR A 176 -20.64 -24.20 -8.42
N THR A 177 -20.20 -24.11 -7.18
CA THR A 177 -20.80 -24.83 -6.05
C THR A 177 -22.25 -24.40 -5.81
N LEU A 178 -22.52 -23.10 -5.86
CA LEU A 178 -23.89 -22.56 -5.70
C LEU A 178 -24.84 -23.05 -6.79
N LYS A 179 -24.35 -23.14 -8.03
CA LYS A 179 -25.14 -23.68 -9.16
C LYS A 179 -25.42 -25.17 -8.98
N LEU A 180 -24.41 -25.95 -8.58
CA LEU A 180 -24.54 -27.39 -8.36
C LEU A 180 -25.55 -27.72 -7.26
N PHE A 181 -25.59 -26.91 -6.19
CA PHE A 181 -26.55 -27.09 -5.07
C PHE A 181 -27.87 -26.34 -5.27
N GLY A 182 -28.08 -25.65 -6.38
CA GLY A 182 -29.33 -24.93 -6.69
C GLY A 182 -29.60 -23.70 -5.81
N ARG A 183 -28.59 -23.20 -5.06
CA ARG A 183 -28.73 -22.09 -4.09
C ARG A 183 -28.42 -20.71 -4.61
N SER A 184 -28.25 -20.53 -5.91
CA SER A 184 -27.92 -19.24 -6.51
C SER A 184 -28.97 -18.15 -6.22
N ARG A 185 -30.28 -18.50 -6.19
CA ARG A 185 -31.36 -17.55 -5.89
C ARG A 185 -31.32 -17.05 -4.43
N GLU A 186 -30.96 -17.91 -3.49
CA GLU A 186 -30.83 -17.56 -2.07
C GLU A 186 -29.71 -16.54 -1.87
N GLN A 187 -28.60 -16.71 -2.57
CA GLN A 187 -27.48 -15.75 -2.50
C GLN A 187 -27.82 -14.38 -3.11
N VAL A 188 -28.67 -14.31 -4.12
CA VAL A 188 -29.15 -13.03 -4.65
C VAL A 188 -29.90 -12.23 -3.58
N THR A 189 -30.74 -12.89 -2.77
CA THR A 189 -31.44 -12.22 -1.65
C THR A 189 -30.49 -11.72 -0.57
N THR A 190 -29.45 -12.48 -0.26
CA THR A 190 -28.42 -12.08 0.72
C THR A 190 -27.61 -10.89 0.21
N ILE A 191 -27.14 -10.93 -1.05
CA ILE A 191 -26.43 -9.81 -1.69
C ILE A 191 -27.31 -8.56 -1.71
N LYS A 192 -28.61 -8.71 -2.05
CA LYS A 192 -29.57 -7.61 -2.05
C LYS A 192 -29.68 -6.98 -0.65
N ALA A 193 -29.79 -7.78 0.42
CA ALA A 193 -29.87 -7.26 1.78
C ALA A 193 -28.61 -6.45 2.16
N HIS A 194 -27.41 -6.92 1.81
CA HIS A 194 -26.17 -6.17 2.04
C HIS A 194 -26.08 -4.90 1.17
N ALA A 195 -26.59 -4.95 -0.06
CA ALA A 195 -26.65 -3.78 -0.93
C ALA A 195 -27.64 -2.72 -0.42
N ASP A 196 -28.79 -3.16 0.11
CA ASP A 196 -29.79 -2.26 0.72
C ASP A 196 -29.22 -1.63 2.01
N GLU A 197 -28.52 -2.39 2.84
CA GLU A 197 -27.81 -1.86 4.02
C GLU A 197 -26.75 -0.82 3.61
N TYR A 198 -25.96 -1.10 2.58
CA TYR A 198 -24.98 -0.16 2.06
C TYR A 198 -25.63 1.13 1.53
N ALA A 199 -26.73 1.01 0.79
CA ALA A 199 -27.50 2.15 0.28
C ALA A 199 -28.04 3.03 1.42
N GLU A 200 -28.57 2.43 2.51
CA GLU A 200 -29.04 3.16 3.68
C GLU A 200 -27.91 3.93 4.39
N LYS A 201 -26.72 3.30 4.56
CA LYS A 201 -25.55 3.97 5.14
C LYS A 201 -25.05 5.10 4.25
N THR A 202 -25.01 4.88 2.92
CA THR A 202 -24.67 5.91 1.93
C THR A 202 -25.62 7.10 2.02
N MET A 203 -26.93 6.82 2.09
CA MET A 203 -27.93 7.89 2.24
C MET A 203 -27.76 8.67 3.54
N SER A 204 -27.38 8.01 4.61
CA SER A 204 -27.10 8.66 5.92
C SER A 204 -25.89 9.59 5.82
N VAL A 205 -24.81 9.18 5.13
CA VAL A 205 -23.65 10.04 4.86
C VAL A 205 -24.05 11.25 4.02
N LEU A 206 -24.82 11.05 2.96
CA LEU A 206 -25.29 12.11 2.09
C LEU A 206 -26.19 13.12 2.83
N LYS A 207 -27.11 12.65 3.68
CA LYS A 207 -27.96 13.53 4.51
C LYS A 207 -27.12 14.46 5.38
N ILE A 208 -26.07 13.93 6.03
CA ILE A 208 -25.17 14.74 6.87
C ILE A 208 -24.40 15.75 6.02
N ALA A 209 -23.89 15.33 4.84
CA ALA A 209 -23.16 16.20 3.94
C ALA A 209 -24.04 17.34 3.41
N PHE A 210 -25.26 17.06 2.98
CA PHE A 210 -26.22 18.08 2.53
C PHE A 210 -26.62 19.02 3.66
N LEU A 211 -26.91 18.49 4.87
CA LEU A 211 -27.27 19.30 6.02
C LEU A 211 -26.12 20.24 6.41
N SER A 212 -24.88 19.76 6.37
CA SER A 212 -23.69 20.57 6.63
C SER A 212 -23.57 21.72 5.62
N SER A 213 -23.69 21.41 4.32
CA SER A 213 -23.61 22.42 3.26
C SER A 213 -24.71 23.45 3.35
N ALA A 214 -25.97 23.01 3.56
CA ALA A 214 -27.12 23.91 3.70
C ALA A 214 -26.98 24.84 4.92
N THR A 215 -26.51 24.33 6.06
CA THR A 215 -26.29 25.13 7.27
C THR A 215 -25.21 26.17 7.04
N LEU A 216 -24.08 25.82 6.43
CA LEU A 216 -23.02 26.76 6.12
C LEU A 216 -23.45 27.83 5.13
N GLU A 217 -24.26 27.49 4.14
CA GLU A 217 -24.80 28.42 3.17
C GLU A 217 -25.80 29.40 3.85
N MET A 218 -26.64 28.89 4.72
CA MET A 218 -27.58 29.70 5.50
C MET A 218 -26.85 30.75 6.37
N PHE A 219 -25.82 30.33 7.13
CA PHE A 219 -25.08 31.25 7.97
C PHE A 219 -24.33 32.33 7.16
N SER A 220 -23.67 31.92 6.07
CA SER A 220 -22.98 32.90 5.21
C SER A 220 -23.93 33.86 4.54
N SER A 221 -25.08 33.39 4.03
CA SER A 221 -26.11 34.23 3.42
C SER A 221 -26.78 35.18 4.42
N ALA A 222 -27.09 34.71 5.63
CA ALA A 222 -27.63 35.52 6.70
C ALA A 222 -26.65 36.65 7.10
N ALA A 223 -25.36 36.36 7.22
CA ALA A 223 -24.34 37.34 7.52
C ALA A 223 -24.18 38.40 6.41
N ILE A 224 -24.19 37.96 5.13
CA ILE A 224 -24.18 38.88 3.98
C ILE A 224 -25.42 39.77 3.97
N ALA A 225 -26.60 39.19 4.22
CA ALA A 225 -27.85 39.94 4.30
C ALA A 225 -27.84 40.98 5.44
N LEU A 226 -27.31 40.59 6.60
CA LEU A 226 -27.16 41.49 7.74
C LEU A 226 -26.25 42.70 7.39
N ILE A 227 -25.12 42.46 6.73
CA ILE A 227 -24.24 43.53 6.26
C ILE A 227 -24.92 44.39 5.21
N ALA A 228 -25.67 43.80 4.25
CA ALA A 228 -26.39 44.54 3.22
C ALA A 228 -27.46 45.46 3.81
N VAL A 229 -28.27 44.95 4.74
CA VAL A 229 -29.31 45.71 5.45
C VAL A 229 -28.68 46.85 6.28
N TYR A 230 -27.64 46.54 7.04
CA TYR A 230 -26.91 47.52 7.83
C TYR A 230 -26.35 48.65 6.95
N LEU A 231 -25.63 48.33 5.87
CA LEU A 231 -25.06 49.31 4.94
C LEU A 231 -26.15 50.14 4.24
N GLY A 232 -27.29 49.50 3.91
CA GLY A 232 -28.46 50.20 3.38
C GLY A 232 -29.02 51.27 4.34
N PHE A 233 -29.19 50.92 5.61
CA PHE A 233 -29.65 51.90 6.62
C PHE A 233 -28.63 53.02 6.88
N VAL A 234 -27.32 52.73 6.82
CA VAL A 234 -26.28 53.77 6.92
C VAL A 234 -26.34 54.73 5.72
N LEU A 235 -26.50 54.18 4.49
CA LEU A 235 -26.63 55.02 3.28
C LEU A 235 -27.88 55.88 3.27
N LEU A 236 -28.99 55.41 3.85
CA LEU A 236 -30.23 56.17 4.00
C LEU A 236 -30.19 57.20 5.16
N GLY A 237 -29.10 57.23 5.93
CA GLY A 237 -28.96 58.17 7.06
C GLY A 237 -29.72 57.80 8.32
N HIS A 238 -30.29 56.57 8.41
CA HIS A 238 -31.01 56.10 9.60
C HIS A 238 -30.09 55.57 10.71
N VAL A 239 -28.86 55.15 10.35
CA VAL A 239 -27.87 54.64 11.31
C VAL A 239 -26.56 55.39 11.10
N HIS A 240 -26.02 55.97 12.17
CA HIS A 240 -24.77 56.73 12.14
C HIS A 240 -23.60 56.00 12.82
N LEU A 241 -23.77 54.69 13.09
CA LEU A 241 -22.77 53.89 13.75
C LEU A 241 -21.77 53.34 12.70
N GLY A 242 -20.48 53.40 12.97
CA GLY A 242 -19.50 52.59 12.23
C GLY A 242 -18.67 53.29 11.16
N ALA A 243 -18.94 54.54 10.81
CA ALA A 243 -18.11 55.34 9.90
C ALA A 243 -17.72 56.66 10.52
N ALA A 244 -16.43 56.99 10.52
CA ALA A 244 -15.93 58.29 11.01
C ALA A 244 -16.33 59.47 10.11
N HIS A 245 -16.62 59.20 8.82
CA HIS A 245 -16.94 60.22 7.80
C HIS A 245 -17.92 59.62 6.79
N GLY A 246 -19.18 59.51 7.06
CA GLY A 246 -20.26 59.06 6.14
C GLY A 246 -19.85 58.03 5.07
N ILE A 247 -20.49 56.89 4.98
CA ILE A 247 -20.20 55.89 3.96
C ILE A 247 -20.68 56.38 2.60
N THR A 248 -19.78 56.34 1.59
CA THR A 248 -20.18 56.55 0.20
C THR A 248 -20.74 55.26 -0.42
N LEU A 249 -21.58 55.40 -1.46
CA LEU A 249 -22.10 54.24 -2.19
C LEU A 249 -20.98 53.32 -2.66
N GLN A 250 -19.85 53.89 -3.07
CA GLN A 250 -18.67 53.12 -3.53
C GLN A 250 -18.12 52.19 -2.42
N TYR A 251 -17.96 52.71 -1.19
CA TYR A 251 -17.44 51.91 -0.06
C TYR A 251 -18.45 50.88 0.41
N ALA A 252 -19.73 51.19 0.39
CA ALA A 252 -20.78 50.22 0.71
C ALA A 252 -20.83 49.07 -0.28
N LEU A 253 -20.76 49.36 -1.59
CA LEU A 253 -20.68 48.35 -2.65
C LEU A 253 -19.38 47.54 -2.56
N PHE A 254 -18.26 48.17 -2.23
CA PHE A 254 -16.99 47.45 -2.06
C PHE A 254 -17.06 46.42 -0.93
N ILE A 255 -17.59 46.79 0.24
CA ILE A 255 -17.77 45.87 1.37
C ILE A 255 -18.75 44.76 1.01
N LEU A 256 -19.86 45.08 0.35
CA LEU A 256 -20.88 44.12 -0.04
C LEU A 256 -20.34 43.10 -1.06
N LEU A 257 -19.51 43.52 -2.01
CA LEU A 257 -18.88 42.66 -2.99
C LEU A 257 -17.79 41.76 -2.37
N LEU A 258 -17.13 42.22 -1.28
CA LEU A 258 -16.14 41.43 -0.56
C LEU A 258 -16.76 40.41 0.40
N ALA A 259 -17.97 40.63 0.89
CA ALA A 259 -18.60 39.75 1.87
C ALA A 259 -18.76 38.28 1.35
N PRO A 260 -19.25 38.00 0.13
CA PRO A 260 -19.26 36.64 -0.40
C PRO A 260 -17.87 36.03 -0.54
N GLU A 261 -16.88 36.79 -0.98
CA GLU A 261 -15.50 36.37 -1.14
C GLU A 261 -14.79 36.06 0.20
N PHE A 262 -15.27 36.67 1.29
CA PHE A 262 -14.82 36.38 2.65
C PHE A 262 -15.22 34.98 3.12
N TYR A 263 -16.45 34.55 2.83
CA TYR A 263 -16.97 33.26 3.26
C TYR A 263 -16.60 32.10 2.30
N LEU A 264 -16.29 32.41 1.04
CA LEU A 264 -16.01 31.40 0.01
C LEU A 264 -14.89 30.44 0.39
N PRO A 265 -13.70 30.87 0.87
CA PRO A 265 -12.63 29.97 1.28
C PRO A 265 -12.99 29.07 2.47
N LEU A 266 -13.79 29.60 3.43
CA LEU A 266 -14.26 28.84 4.59
C LEU A 266 -15.23 27.73 4.18
N ARG A 267 -16.16 28.05 3.27
CA ARG A 267 -17.11 27.08 2.70
C ARG A 267 -16.39 26.00 1.89
N GLN A 268 -15.40 26.39 1.09
CA GLN A 268 -14.57 25.45 0.31
C GLN A 268 -13.76 24.52 1.22
N LEU A 269 -13.21 25.05 2.33
CA LEU A 269 -12.51 24.23 3.32
C LEU A 269 -13.46 23.19 3.94
N ALA A 270 -14.68 23.60 4.26
CA ALA A 270 -15.70 22.72 4.79
C ALA A 270 -16.06 21.58 3.81
N ALA A 271 -16.24 21.90 2.53
CA ALA A 271 -16.53 20.91 1.49
C ALA A 271 -15.41 19.87 1.33
N GLN A 272 -14.16 20.25 1.61
CA GLN A 272 -13.00 19.38 1.47
C GLN A 272 -12.60 18.65 2.77
N TYR A 273 -13.38 18.76 3.84
CA TYR A 273 -13.10 18.09 5.11
C TYR A 273 -13.07 16.55 4.98
N HIS A 274 -13.88 16.01 4.08
CA HIS A 274 -13.90 14.58 3.79
C HIS A 274 -12.55 14.06 3.25
N ALA A 275 -11.86 14.84 2.43
CA ALA A 275 -10.53 14.49 1.92
C ALA A 275 -9.48 14.34 3.05
N ARG A 276 -9.62 15.13 4.14
CA ARG A 276 -8.79 14.94 5.34
C ARG A 276 -9.10 13.63 6.05
N ALA A 277 -10.38 13.30 6.24
CA ALA A 277 -10.79 12.07 6.93
C ALA A 277 -10.36 10.83 6.16
N GLU A 278 -10.53 10.84 4.83
CA GLU A 278 -10.08 9.79 3.92
C GLU A 278 -8.56 9.58 3.99
N ALA A 279 -7.78 10.67 3.91
CA ALA A 279 -6.33 10.60 3.99
C ALA A 279 -5.83 10.08 5.35
N LEU A 280 -6.50 10.41 6.46
CA LEU A 280 -6.15 9.89 7.78
C LEU A 280 -6.42 8.37 7.89
N ALA A 281 -7.54 7.90 7.34
CA ALA A 281 -7.86 6.48 7.27
C ALA A 281 -6.85 5.73 6.40
N ALA A 282 -6.56 6.25 5.21
CA ALA A 282 -5.55 5.71 4.31
C ALA A 282 -4.15 5.66 4.96
N ALA A 283 -3.75 6.72 5.64
CA ALA A 283 -2.46 6.76 6.34
C ALA A 283 -2.38 5.73 7.48
N ALA A 284 -3.49 5.47 8.19
CA ALA A 284 -3.54 4.44 9.23
C ALA A 284 -3.34 3.04 8.65
N GLU A 285 -3.97 2.71 7.53
CA GLU A 285 -3.78 1.42 6.85
C GLU A 285 -2.37 1.26 6.27
N ILE A 286 -1.84 2.30 5.63
CA ILE A 286 -0.46 2.32 5.13
C ILE A 286 0.53 2.09 6.29
N ARG A 287 0.29 2.73 7.43
CA ARG A 287 1.10 2.59 8.62
C ARG A 287 1.13 1.15 9.15
N VAL A 288 -0.01 0.46 9.19
CA VAL A 288 -0.10 -0.95 9.60
C VAL A 288 0.81 -1.82 8.75
N VAL A 289 0.80 -1.63 7.42
CA VAL A 289 1.68 -2.37 6.50
C VAL A 289 3.15 -2.06 6.77
N LEU A 290 3.51 -0.78 6.97
CA LEU A 290 4.90 -0.35 7.21
C LEU A 290 5.42 -0.74 8.59
N GLU A 291 4.58 -0.92 9.59
CA GLU A 291 4.98 -1.29 10.96
C GLU A 291 5.07 -2.80 11.19
N THR A 292 4.48 -3.63 10.30
CA THR A 292 4.45 -5.09 10.47
C THR A 292 5.87 -5.70 10.57
N GLU A 293 6.86 -5.19 9.86
CA GLU A 293 8.25 -5.68 9.93
C GLU A 293 8.98 -5.25 11.22
N ARG A 294 8.64 -4.13 11.81
CA ARG A 294 9.29 -3.65 13.04
C ARG A 294 9.00 -4.52 14.26
N VAL A 295 7.95 -5.33 14.22
CA VAL A 295 7.63 -6.27 15.30
C VAL A 295 8.55 -7.48 15.27
N ALA A 296 8.99 -7.94 14.09
CA ALA A 296 9.91 -9.07 13.94
C ALA A 296 11.37 -8.71 14.29
N SER A 297 11.81 -7.46 14.05
CA SER A 297 13.17 -7.00 14.38
C SER A 297 13.34 -6.54 15.84
N ARG A 298 12.26 -6.33 16.59
CA ARG A 298 12.29 -5.78 17.95
C ARG A 298 12.59 -6.77 19.08
N VAL A 299 12.77 -8.03 18.79
CA VAL A 299 13.22 -8.99 19.82
C VAL A 299 14.72 -8.80 20.16
N GLY A 300 15.48 -8.06 19.32
CA GLY A 300 16.91 -7.76 19.55
C GLY A 300 17.23 -6.37 20.13
N ASP A 301 16.32 -5.38 20.05
CA ASP A 301 16.63 -3.98 20.40
C ASP A 301 15.70 -3.42 21.50
N ARG A 302 15.91 -3.86 22.74
CA ARG A 302 15.33 -3.19 23.93
C ARG A 302 16.26 -2.12 24.52
N ALA A 303 17.10 -1.47 23.74
CA ALA A 303 17.86 -0.31 24.19
C ALA A 303 17.76 0.79 23.14
N ALA A 304 17.16 1.90 23.53
CA ALA A 304 17.05 3.19 22.83
C ALA A 304 15.84 3.38 21.91
N LEU A 305 14.72 3.78 22.47
CA LEU A 305 13.76 4.68 21.82
C LEU A 305 13.25 5.70 22.85
N ASP A 306 13.81 6.89 22.78
CA ASP A 306 13.22 8.09 23.37
C ASP A 306 12.04 8.57 22.49
N PRO A 307 10.89 8.87 23.08
CA PRO A 307 9.73 9.34 22.34
C PRO A 307 9.69 10.87 22.34
N VAL A 308 10.31 11.53 21.41
CA VAL A 308 9.92 12.91 21.03
C VAL A 308 10.49 13.25 19.65
N VAL A 309 9.69 13.12 18.61
CA VAL A 309 9.84 13.98 17.42
C VAL A 309 8.62 14.88 17.35
N LYS A 310 8.74 16.08 17.90
CA LYS A 310 7.88 17.21 17.58
C LYS A 310 8.04 17.53 16.08
N PRO A 311 6.97 17.92 15.38
CA PRO A 311 7.10 18.40 14.00
C PRO A 311 7.94 19.69 14.04
N ARG A 312 9.12 19.67 13.45
CA ARG A 312 9.89 20.87 13.16
C ARG A 312 9.42 21.46 11.84
N ASP A 313 9.06 22.74 11.89
CA ASP A 313 8.73 23.62 10.77
C ASP A 313 9.96 23.92 9.90
N ASP A 314 10.40 22.98 9.05
CA ASP A 314 11.46 23.21 8.07
C ASP A 314 11.16 22.56 6.72
N PHE A 315 9.99 22.87 6.15
CA PHE A 315 9.65 22.49 4.77
C PHE A 315 9.75 23.66 3.78
N ALA A 316 10.84 24.42 3.84
CA ALA A 316 11.13 25.43 2.83
C ALA A 316 12.61 25.41 2.47
N ARG A 317 13.04 24.45 1.64
CA ARG A 317 14.21 24.48 0.75
C ARG A 317 14.71 23.08 0.45
N VAL A 318 14.10 22.39 -0.52
CA VAL A 318 14.77 21.27 -1.19
C VAL A 318 14.87 21.62 -2.67
N LYS A 319 16.05 22.07 -3.08
CA LYS A 319 16.46 22.03 -4.48
C LYS A 319 16.70 20.57 -4.88
N PRO A 320 16.34 20.17 -6.10
CA PRO A 320 16.71 18.85 -6.61
C PRO A 320 18.23 18.81 -6.78
N ARG A 321 18.91 17.99 -6.03
CA ARG A 321 20.33 17.66 -6.19
C ARG A 321 20.47 16.16 -6.35
N ASP A 322 21.22 15.79 -7.38
CA ASP A 322 21.67 14.45 -7.75
C ASP A 322 22.57 13.79 -6.70
N ASP A 323 22.02 13.39 -5.55
CA ASP A 323 22.77 12.72 -4.49
C ASP A 323 22.09 11.42 -4.03
N PHE A 324 21.64 10.57 -4.99
CA PHE A 324 21.20 9.22 -4.68
C PHE A 324 22.34 8.19 -4.48
N ALA A 325 23.58 8.66 -4.32
CA ALA A 325 24.76 7.80 -4.22
C ALA A 325 25.43 7.76 -2.82
N ARG A 326 24.76 8.14 -1.74
CA ARG A 326 25.31 7.94 -0.38
C ARG A 326 24.27 7.88 0.72
N VAL A 327 23.44 6.82 0.75
CA VAL A 327 22.94 6.30 2.02
C VAL A 327 23.97 5.28 2.50
N LYS A 328 24.97 5.74 3.23
CA LYS A 328 25.81 4.86 4.04
C LYS A 328 24.89 4.29 5.12
N ALA A 329 24.55 3.01 5.00
CA ALA A 329 24.02 2.21 6.07
C ALA A 329 25.04 2.22 7.21
N ARG A 330 24.69 2.86 8.32
CA ARG A 330 25.31 2.63 9.63
C ARG A 330 24.61 1.39 10.22
N ASP A 331 24.97 0.22 9.73
CA ASP A 331 24.77 -1.04 10.42
C ASP A 331 26.16 -1.63 10.59
N ASP A 332 26.77 -1.40 11.76
CA ASP A 332 28.04 -1.97 12.18
C ASP A 332 27.91 -3.49 12.53
N PHE A 333 27.06 -4.22 11.82
CA PHE A 333 27.13 -5.67 11.76
C PHE A 333 28.00 -6.05 10.57
N VAL A 334 29.21 -6.51 10.83
CA VAL A 334 30.06 -7.17 9.83
C VAL A 334 29.29 -8.42 9.37
N ARG A 335 28.54 -8.31 8.27
CA ARG A 335 27.89 -9.46 7.62
C ARG A 335 28.99 -10.34 7.06
N VAL A 336 29.12 -11.52 7.61
CA VAL A 336 30.12 -12.49 7.18
C VAL A 336 29.64 -13.13 5.89
N ILE A 337 30.48 -13.06 4.84
CA ILE A 337 30.26 -13.82 3.61
C ILE A 337 31.04 -15.14 3.75
N PRO A 338 30.38 -16.27 4.03
CA PRO A 338 31.07 -17.56 4.08
C PRO A 338 31.59 -17.92 2.70
N ARG A 339 32.72 -18.61 2.64
CA ARG A 339 33.25 -19.18 1.39
C ARG A 339 32.37 -20.37 0.98
N LEU A 340 31.38 -20.11 0.14
CA LEU A 340 30.44 -21.12 -0.40
C LEU A 340 31.03 -21.93 -1.56
N ASP A 341 32.20 -21.51 -2.08
CA ASP A 341 32.99 -22.17 -3.12
C ASP A 341 33.57 -23.53 -2.67
N ARG A 342 33.72 -23.74 -1.34
CA ARG A 342 34.21 -25.00 -0.74
C ARG A 342 33.10 -25.98 -0.37
N GLY A 343 31.86 -25.73 -0.79
CA GLY A 343 30.68 -26.53 -0.47
C GLY A 343 29.90 -26.04 0.74
N ILE A 344 28.74 -26.64 0.94
CA ILE A 344 27.80 -26.24 2.00
C ILE A 344 27.71 -27.33 3.05
N HIS A 345 28.00 -26.93 4.29
CA HIS A 345 27.84 -27.74 5.50
C HIS A 345 26.85 -27.03 6.43
N ILE A 346 25.74 -27.69 6.77
CA ILE A 346 24.68 -27.13 7.60
C ILE A 346 24.63 -27.89 8.93
N THR A 347 24.65 -27.15 10.04
CA THR A 347 24.57 -27.73 11.38
C THR A 347 23.46 -27.06 12.18
N PHE A 348 22.56 -27.84 12.71
CA PHE A 348 21.62 -27.44 13.75
C PHE A 348 22.22 -27.84 15.10
N GLU A 349 22.32 -26.90 16.02
CA GLU A 349 22.80 -27.11 17.38
C GLU A 349 21.68 -26.79 18.36
N LYS A 350 21.01 -27.82 18.87
CA LYS A 350 19.85 -27.75 19.78
C LYS A 350 18.81 -26.70 19.33
N ALA A 351 18.57 -26.65 18.04
CA ALA A 351 17.69 -25.63 17.47
C ALA A 351 16.25 -25.87 17.90
N THR A 352 15.65 -24.85 18.50
CA THR A 352 14.26 -24.85 18.97
C THR A 352 13.53 -23.66 18.33
N PHE A 353 12.31 -23.88 17.86
CA PHE A 353 11.49 -22.81 17.27
C PHE A 353 10.01 -22.94 17.67
N ALA A 354 9.41 -21.78 18.01
CA ALA A 354 7.98 -21.63 18.25
C ALA A 354 7.48 -20.39 17.49
N TYR A 355 6.27 -20.47 16.91
CA TYR A 355 5.56 -19.28 16.45
C TYR A 355 5.03 -18.51 17.69
N LYS A 356 4.71 -17.23 17.46
CA LYS A 356 4.20 -16.36 18.52
C LYS A 356 2.96 -17.01 19.20
N ASP A 357 3.00 -17.08 20.52
CA ASP A 357 1.92 -17.60 21.37
C ASP A 357 1.55 -19.09 21.13
N THR A 358 2.48 -19.88 20.53
CA THR A 358 2.28 -21.32 20.32
C THR A 358 3.38 -22.16 21.01
N PRO A 359 3.10 -23.42 21.33
CA PRO A 359 4.15 -24.33 21.84
C PRO A 359 5.22 -24.56 20.75
N PRO A 360 6.47 -24.91 21.16
CA PRO A 360 7.55 -25.16 20.20
C PRO A 360 7.19 -26.27 19.21
N ILE A 361 7.35 -25.94 17.92
CA ILE A 361 7.11 -26.87 16.78
C ILE A 361 8.39 -27.63 16.46
N ILE A 362 9.56 -27.00 16.63
CA ILE A 362 10.88 -27.65 16.51
C ILE A 362 11.49 -27.61 17.91
N ARG A 363 12.03 -28.75 18.40
CA ARG A 363 12.52 -28.88 19.78
C ARG A 363 13.87 -29.58 19.80
N ASP A 364 14.88 -28.87 20.27
CA ASP A 364 16.24 -29.39 20.50
C ASP A 364 16.77 -30.25 19.32
N VAL A 365 16.60 -29.76 18.10
CA VAL A 365 17.04 -30.47 16.90
C VAL A 365 18.56 -30.32 16.76
N ASP A 366 19.24 -31.47 16.73
CA ASP A 366 20.64 -31.64 16.37
C ASP A 366 20.71 -32.36 15.03
N LEU A 367 21.26 -31.70 14.00
CA LEU A 367 21.38 -32.25 12.65
C LEU A 367 22.63 -31.70 11.99
N THR A 368 23.41 -32.58 11.39
CA THR A 368 24.57 -32.19 10.57
C THR A 368 24.38 -32.73 9.16
N ILE A 369 24.44 -31.84 8.19
CA ILE A 369 24.32 -32.15 6.75
C ILE A 369 25.64 -31.79 6.10
N THR A 370 26.30 -32.78 5.49
CA THR A 370 27.60 -32.61 4.84
C THR A 370 27.45 -32.29 3.36
N GLN A 371 28.49 -31.70 2.80
CA GLN A 371 28.52 -31.39 1.37
C GLN A 371 28.25 -32.63 0.52
N GLY A 372 27.38 -32.49 -0.48
CA GLY A 372 27.05 -33.57 -1.44
C GLY A 372 26.11 -34.62 -0.87
N GLU A 373 25.67 -34.47 0.37
CA GLU A 373 24.73 -35.41 1.00
C GLU A 373 23.29 -35.10 0.60
N CYS A 374 22.53 -36.14 0.32
CA CYS A 374 21.10 -36.07 0.06
C CYS A 374 20.32 -36.60 1.26
N ILE A 375 19.60 -35.73 1.96
CA ILE A 375 18.76 -36.13 3.09
C ILE A 375 17.27 -35.95 2.79
N ALA A 376 16.46 -36.89 3.32
CA ALA A 376 15.01 -36.76 3.31
C ALA A 376 14.47 -36.54 4.73
N ILE A 377 13.51 -35.61 4.85
CA ILE A 377 12.77 -35.31 6.08
C ILE A 377 11.33 -35.75 5.86
N VAL A 378 10.89 -36.71 6.66
CA VAL A 378 9.54 -37.29 6.61
C VAL A 378 8.77 -36.93 7.88
N GLY A 379 7.45 -37.04 7.86
CA GLY A 379 6.58 -36.80 9.01
C GLY A 379 5.18 -36.40 8.59
N ALA A 380 4.21 -36.47 9.50
CA ALA A 380 2.81 -36.13 9.23
C ALA A 380 2.67 -34.65 8.80
N SER A 381 1.54 -34.32 8.16
CA SER A 381 1.26 -32.92 7.82
C SER A 381 1.17 -32.07 9.09
N GLY A 382 1.75 -30.87 9.08
CA GLY A 382 1.74 -29.96 10.23
C GLY A 382 2.84 -30.21 11.27
N THR A 383 3.70 -31.21 11.14
CA THR A 383 4.77 -31.49 12.14
C THR A 383 5.89 -30.46 12.17
N GLY A 384 5.96 -29.52 11.20
CA GLY A 384 6.99 -28.47 11.17
C GLY A 384 8.07 -28.67 10.10
N LYS A 385 7.86 -29.55 9.11
CA LYS A 385 8.83 -29.79 8.03
C LYS A 385 9.17 -28.52 7.24
N SER A 386 8.18 -27.78 6.80
CA SER A 386 8.39 -26.49 6.10
C SER A 386 8.97 -25.43 7.02
N THR A 387 8.71 -25.50 8.34
CA THR A 387 9.35 -24.65 9.35
C THR A 387 10.85 -24.89 9.41
N LEU A 388 11.28 -26.15 9.32
CA LEU A 388 12.70 -26.50 9.30
C LEU A 388 13.38 -25.99 8.02
N LEU A 389 12.73 -26.09 6.85
CA LEU A 389 13.23 -25.47 5.62
C LEU A 389 13.34 -23.94 5.74
N ASN A 390 12.37 -23.29 6.37
CA ASN A 390 12.38 -21.84 6.58
C ASN A 390 13.50 -21.38 7.54
N LEU A 391 13.88 -22.22 8.51
CA LEU A 391 15.07 -22.00 9.35
C LEU A 391 16.36 -22.05 8.51
N ILE A 392 16.47 -23.01 7.57
CA ILE A 392 17.60 -23.11 6.65
C ILE A 392 17.66 -21.95 5.68
N LEU A 393 16.50 -21.47 5.21
CA LEU A 393 16.41 -20.30 4.34
C LEU A 393 16.75 -18.97 5.08
N GLY A 394 16.85 -19.01 6.41
CA GLY A 394 17.06 -17.81 7.22
C GLY A 394 15.84 -16.90 7.30
N TRP A 395 14.67 -17.39 6.92
CA TRP A 395 13.41 -16.65 7.03
C TRP A 395 12.85 -16.69 8.45
N LEU A 396 13.17 -17.74 9.20
CA LEU A 396 12.85 -17.90 10.61
C LEU A 396 14.14 -17.89 11.43
N GLN A 397 14.05 -17.37 12.66
CA GLN A 397 15.14 -17.42 13.65
C GLN A 397 14.80 -18.45 14.73
N PRO A 398 15.71 -19.34 15.10
CA PRO A 398 15.48 -20.24 16.22
C PRO A 398 15.24 -19.44 17.50
N SER A 399 14.29 -19.88 18.32
CA SER A 399 13.99 -19.30 19.62
C SER A 399 15.08 -19.64 20.66
N ALA A 400 15.78 -20.79 20.46
CA ALA A 400 16.94 -21.23 21.22
C ALA A 400 17.81 -22.12 20.33
N GLY A 401 19.10 -22.24 20.65
CA GLY A 401 20.07 -22.92 19.83
C GLY A 401 20.49 -22.12 18.60
N SER A 402 21.10 -22.78 17.62
CA SER A 402 21.59 -22.11 16.40
C SER A 402 21.45 -22.98 15.16
N VAL A 403 21.39 -22.31 13.97
CA VAL A 403 21.54 -22.94 12.67
C VAL A 403 22.74 -22.31 11.98
N LEU A 404 23.75 -23.13 11.72
CA LEU A 404 25.04 -22.69 11.20
C LEU A 404 25.22 -23.18 9.76
N VAL A 405 25.85 -22.37 8.94
CA VAL A 405 26.33 -22.73 7.60
C VAL A 405 27.84 -22.50 7.57
N ASN A 406 28.59 -23.55 7.34
CA ASN A 406 30.05 -23.52 7.40
C ASN A 406 30.59 -22.89 8.70
N GLY A 407 29.91 -23.16 9.84
CA GLY A 407 30.28 -22.62 11.17
C GLY A 407 29.82 -21.17 11.42
N VAL A 408 29.12 -20.55 10.49
CA VAL A 408 28.58 -19.18 10.65
C VAL A 408 27.07 -19.25 10.84
N ALA A 409 26.54 -18.55 11.84
CA ALA A 409 25.11 -18.49 12.06
C ALA A 409 24.38 -17.83 10.86
N ILE A 410 23.30 -18.43 10.40
CA ILE A 410 22.54 -17.94 9.22
C ILE A 410 22.11 -16.48 9.40
N GLN A 411 21.78 -16.07 10.65
CA GLN A 411 21.37 -14.71 10.98
C GLN A 411 22.49 -13.67 10.82
N ALA A 412 23.76 -14.10 10.93
CA ALA A 412 24.93 -13.26 10.75
C ALA A 412 25.39 -13.17 9.28
N MET A 413 24.79 -13.96 8.40
CA MET A 413 25.13 -13.98 6.97
C MET A 413 24.39 -12.88 6.20
N ASP A 414 24.99 -12.46 5.09
CA ASP A 414 24.24 -11.66 4.11
C ASP A 414 23.17 -12.52 3.43
N GLN A 415 21.91 -12.20 3.70
CA GLN A 415 20.76 -12.99 3.23
C GLN A 415 20.69 -13.10 1.70
N VAL A 416 21.07 -12.03 0.99
CA VAL A 416 21.06 -12.05 -0.48
C VAL A 416 22.09 -13.05 -0.98
N THR A 417 23.30 -13.00 -0.46
CA THR A 417 24.38 -13.94 -0.81
C THR A 417 24.00 -15.38 -0.46
N TRP A 418 23.40 -15.62 0.72
CA TRP A 418 22.95 -16.94 1.13
C TRP A 418 21.88 -17.49 0.17
N LEU A 419 20.87 -16.70 -0.16
CA LEU A 419 19.80 -17.14 -1.07
C LEU A 419 20.28 -17.37 -2.51
N THR A 420 21.39 -16.75 -2.94
CA THR A 420 21.97 -17.10 -4.27
C THR A 420 22.55 -18.50 -4.29
N ALA A 421 23.01 -19.05 -3.17
CA ALA A 421 23.54 -20.39 -3.04
C ALA A 421 22.47 -21.50 -2.92
N ILE A 422 21.17 -21.14 -2.92
CA ILE A 422 20.06 -22.07 -2.73
C ILE A 422 19.19 -22.11 -3.99
N ALA A 423 18.93 -23.30 -4.53
CA ALA A 423 17.81 -23.54 -5.43
C ALA A 423 16.65 -24.16 -4.62
N TRP A 424 15.47 -23.58 -4.72
CA TRP A 424 14.30 -24.06 -3.99
C TRP A 424 13.15 -24.39 -4.92
N ILE A 425 12.59 -25.59 -4.72
CA ILE A 425 11.37 -26.05 -5.38
C ILE A 425 10.29 -26.19 -4.30
N ALA A 426 9.30 -25.31 -4.34
CA ALA A 426 8.20 -25.28 -3.38
C ALA A 426 7.13 -26.32 -3.75
N GLN A 427 6.35 -26.75 -2.76
CA GLN A 427 5.18 -27.63 -2.92
C GLN A 427 4.19 -27.06 -3.95
N ASN A 428 3.86 -25.78 -3.82
CA ASN A 428 3.00 -25.05 -4.76
C ASN A 428 3.86 -24.12 -5.61
N THR A 429 4.28 -24.59 -6.80
CA THR A 429 5.05 -23.78 -7.73
C THR A 429 4.20 -22.66 -8.30
N ARG A 430 4.64 -21.42 -8.10
CA ARG A 430 4.05 -20.24 -8.75
C ARG A 430 4.88 -19.81 -9.95
N LEU A 431 4.20 -19.64 -11.08
CA LEU A 431 4.75 -19.01 -12.27
C LEU A 431 4.29 -17.56 -12.32
N PHE A 432 5.09 -16.72 -12.96
CA PHE A 432 4.75 -15.29 -13.13
C PHE A 432 4.07 -15.08 -14.49
N PRO A 433 3.13 -14.15 -14.63
CA PRO A 433 2.60 -13.75 -15.93
C PRO A 433 3.74 -13.36 -16.87
N GLY A 434 3.74 -13.92 -18.08
CA GLY A 434 4.82 -13.79 -19.06
C GLY A 434 5.00 -15.06 -19.86
N THR A 435 6.12 -15.24 -20.55
CA THR A 435 6.42 -16.44 -21.34
C THR A 435 7.05 -17.55 -20.51
N ILE A 436 7.06 -18.78 -21.02
CA ILE A 436 7.81 -19.91 -20.43
C ILE A 436 9.30 -19.53 -20.34
N ARG A 437 9.84 -18.94 -21.38
CA ARG A 437 11.23 -18.45 -21.44
C ARG A 437 11.54 -17.50 -20.28
N GLU A 438 10.75 -16.45 -20.12
CA GLU A 438 10.92 -15.46 -19.05
C GLU A 438 10.82 -16.11 -17.67
N ASN A 439 9.92 -17.05 -17.51
CA ASN A 439 9.78 -17.79 -16.28
C ASN A 439 11.01 -18.64 -15.93
N ILE A 440 11.66 -19.27 -16.89
CA ILE A 440 12.89 -20.05 -16.64
C ILE A 440 14.07 -19.10 -16.41
N LEU A 441 14.22 -18.05 -17.23
CA LEU A 441 15.28 -17.06 -17.11
C LEU A 441 15.22 -16.23 -15.84
N PHE A 442 14.08 -16.24 -15.12
CA PHE A 442 13.91 -15.53 -13.85
C PHE A 442 15.01 -15.84 -12.84
N SER A 443 15.54 -17.08 -12.83
CA SER A 443 16.62 -17.52 -11.92
C SER A 443 18.00 -16.99 -12.32
N ARG A 444 18.26 -16.79 -13.62
CA ARG A 444 19.52 -16.26 -14.18
C ARG A 444 19.24 -15.51 -15.49
N PRO A 445 18.90 -14.22 -15.42
CA PRO A 445 18.53 -13.40 -16.60
C PRO A 445 19.62 -13.30 -17.66
N THR A 446 20.89 -13.48 -17.26
CA THR A 446 22.07 -13.40 -18.15
C THR A 446 22.48 -14.74 -18.77
N ALA A 447 21.65 -15.80 -18.58
CA ALA A 447 21.95 -17.11 -19.14
C ALA A 447 21.93 -17.08 -20.68
N THR A 448 22.83 -17.87 -21.27
CA THR A 448 22.88 -18.01 -22.73
C THR A 448 21.73 -18.89 -23.25
N ALA A 449 21.46 -18.82 -24.56
CA ALA A 449 20.45 -19.69 -25.17
C ALA A 449 20.78 -21.19 -24.98
N ASN A 450 22.08 -21.55 -24.98
CA ASN A 450 22.52 -22.91 -24.74
C ASN A 450 22.28 -23.36 -23.30
N ASP A 451 22.52 -22.47 -22.30
CA ASP A 451 22.21 -22.74 -20.89
C ASP A 451 20.71 -22.97 -20.70
N LEU A 452 19.89 -22.13 -21.31
CA LEU A 452 18.44 -22.24 -21.26
C LEU A 452 17.97 -23.57 -21.86
N GLN A 453 18.48 -23.94 -23.05
CA GLN A 453 18.12 -25.20 -23.69
C GLN A 453 18.59 -26.42 -22.86
N ALA A 454 19.77 -26.35 -22.28
CA ALA A 454 20.25 -27.37 -21.36
C ALA A 454 19.34 -27.56 -20.14
N ALA A 455 18.87 -26.44 -19.55
CA ALA A 455 17.93 -26.47 -18.42
C ALA A 455 16.55 -27.03 -18.81
N VAL A 456 16.06 -26.71 -20.00
CA VAL A 456 14.80 -27.22 -20.56
C VAL A 456 14.89 -28.72 -20.74
N SER A 457 15.95 -29.19 -21.35
CA SER A 457 16.18 -30.65 -21.60
C SER A 457 16.38 -31.41 -20.29
N ALA A 458 17.12 -30.82 -19.34
CA ALA A 458 17.33 -31.43 -18.03
C ALA A 458 16.02 -31.57 -17.23
N ALA A 459 15.04 -30.68 -17.44
CA ALA A 459 13.72 -30.71 -16.80
C ALA A 459 12.68 -31.52 -17.61
N TYR A 460 13.07 -32.20 -18.67
CA TYR A 460 12.18 -32.97 -19.56
C TYR A 460 11.02 -32.14 -20.14
N LEU A 461 11.30 -30.89 -20.51
CA LEU A 461 10.30 -29.99 -21.08
C LEU A 461 10.27 -29.98 -22.60
N ASP A 462 11.31 -30.54 -23.30
CA ASP A 462 11.47 -30.46 -24.75
C ASP A 462 10.25 -30.95 -25.52
N ALA A 463 9.77 -32.16 -25.19
CA ALA A 463 8.65 -32.80 -25.87
C ALA A 463 7.35 -31.96 -25.72
N TRP A 464 7.11 -31.43 -24.55
CA TRP A 464 5.95 -30.58 -24.31
C TRP A 464 6.06 -29.24 -25.02
N ILE A 465 7.20 -28.56 -24.92
CA ILE A 465 7.43 -27.27 -25.58
C ILE A 465 7.30 -27.39 -27.10
N ALA A 466 7.73 -28.50 -27.67
CA ALA A 466 7.57 -28.77 -29.11
C ALA A 466 6.11 -28.91 -29.55
N THR A 467 5.18 -29.20 -28.65
CA THR A 467 3.74 -29.25 -28.96
C THR A 467 3.06 -27.86 -28.91
N LEU A 468 3.75 -26.84 -28.40
CA LEU A 468 3.20 -25.51 -28.23
C LEU A 468 3.41 -24.65 -29.50
N PRO A 469 2.40 -23.90 -29.96
CA PRO A 469 2.50 -23.10 -31.19
C PRO A 469 3.66 -22.08 -31.16
N ASN A 470 3.94 -21.49 -29.98
CA ASN A 470 4.98 -20.49 -29.79
C ASN A 470 6.21 -21.04 -29.03
N GLY A 471 6.29 -22.35 -28.81
CA GLY A 471 7.40 -22.97 -28.09
C GLY A 471 7.65 -22.32 -26.72
N LEU A 472 8.91 -21.93 -26.45
CA LEU A 472 9.29 -21.23 -25.22
C LEU A 472 8.64 -19.85 -25.04
N ASP A 473 8.18 -19.22 -26.11
CA ASP A 473 7.57 -17.91 -26.08
C ASP A 473 6.03 -17.98 -25.87
N THR A 474 5.51 -19.16 -25.53
CA THR A 474 4.11 -19.36 -25.13
C THR A 474 3.82 -18.61 -23.83
N PRO A 475 2.79 -17.74 -23.83
CA PRO A 475 2.43 -16.97 -22.64
C PRO A 475 1.80 -17.86 -21.57
N ILE A 476 2.12 -17.56 -20.31
CA ILE A 476 1.51 -18.13 -19.10
C ILE A 476 0.69 -17.01 -18.44
N GLY A 477 -0.57 -17.31 -18.11
CA GLY A 477 -1.47 -16.39 -17.42
C GLY A 477 -1.27 -16.35 -15.90
N GLU A 478 -2.12 -15.57 -15.23
CA GLU A 478 -2.17 -15.52 -13.77
C GLU A 478 -2.56 -16.89 -13.18
N ASP A 479 -2.06 -17.17 -11.98
CA ASP A 479 -2.29 -18.44 -11.26
C ASP A 479 -1.99 -19.72 -12.09
N ASN A 480 -0.93 -19.66 -12.90
CA ASN A 480 -0.50 -20.76 -13.80
C ASN A 480 -1.52 -21.11 -14.90
N PHE A 481 -2.39 -20.17 -15.27
CA PHE A 481 -3.39 -20.41 -16.32
C PHE A 481 -2.72 -20.83 -17.63
N GLY A 482 -3.15 -21.95 -18.19
CA GLY A 482 -2.60 -22.55 -19.43
C GLY A 482 -1.51 -23.60 -19.21
N VAL A 483 -1.15 -23.92 -17.95
CA VAL A 483 -0.09 -24.89 -17.61
C VAL A 483 -0.60 -25.88 -16.57
N SER A 484 -0.37 -27.18 -16.76
CA SER A 484 -0.71 -28.18 -15.74
C SER A 484 0.24 -28.10 -14.52
N GLY A 485 -0.19 -28.63 -13.36
CA GLY A 485 0.66 -28.68 -12.17
C GLY A 485 2.01 -29.36 -12.42
N GLY A 486 2.04 -30.45 -13.18
CA GLY A 486 3.27 -31.14 -13.56
C GLY A 486 4.18 -30.35 -14.49
N GLN A 487 3.59 -29.56 -15.40
CA GLN A 487 4.35 -28.66 -16.27
C GLN A 487 4.93 -27.50 -15.48
N ALA A 488 4.15 -26.89 -14.56
CA ALA A 488 4.63 -25.84 -13.66
C ALA A 488 5.80 -26.33 -12.80
N GLN A 489 5.70 -27.55 -12.26
CA GLN A 489 6.76 -28.16 -11.45
C GLN A 489 8.05 -28.39 -12.28
N ARG A 490 7.92 -28.86 -13.54
CA ARG A 490 9.07 -29.00 -14.44
C ARG A 490 9.69 -27.66 -14.84
N ILE A 491 8.90 -26.59 -14.99
CA ILE A 491 9.42 -25.23 -15.19
C ILE A 491 10.21 -24.77 -13.94
N ALA A 492 9.72 -25.06 -12.71
CA ALA A 492 10.47 -24.77 -11.50
C ALA A 492 11.78 -25.55 -11.42
N LEU A 493 11.77 -26.79 -11.89
CA LEU A 493 12.97 -27.61 -11.98
C LEU A 493 13.97 -27.02 -12.99
N ALA A 494 13.51 -26.56 -14.16
CA ALA A 494 14.34 -25.84 -15.12
C ALA A 494 14.96 -24.56 -14.52
N ARG A 495 14.20 -23.82 -13.71
CA ARG A 495 14.75 -22.66 -12.94
C ARG A 495 15.87 -23.09 -12.00
N ALA A 496 15.68 -24.20 -11.28
CA ALA A 496 16.68 -24.72 -10.36
C ALA A 496 17.96 -25.16 -11.09
N TYR A 497 17.82 -25.84 -12.22
CA TYR A 497 18.94 -26.21 -13.10
C TYR A 497 19.71 -24.98 -13.59
N LEU A 498 18.98 -23.97 -14.10
CA LEU A 498 19.58 -22.77 -14.66
C LEU A 498 20.31 -21.96 -13.60
N LYS A 499 19.80 -21.96 -12.34
CA LYS A 499 20.43 -21.28 -11.21
C LYS A 499 21.74 -21.93 -10.80
N ASP A 500 21.87 -23.24 -10.96
CA ASP A 500 23.06 -24.05 -10.67
C ASP A 500 23.62 -23.85 -9.25
N ALA A 501 22.72 -23.80 -8.25
CA ALA A 501 23.06 -23.56 -6.86
C ALA A 501 23.62 -24.83 -6.17
N PRO A 502 24.58 -24.69 -5.23
CA PRO A 502 25.21 -25.81 -4.51
C PRO A 502 24.27 -26.48 -3.48
N LEU A 503 23.22 -25.81 -3.01
CA LEU A 503 22.18 -26.36 -2.13
C LEU A 503 20.84 -26.42 -2.83
N LEU A 504 20.20 -27.59 -2.80
CA LEU A 504 18.87 -27.81 -3.34
C LEU A 504 17.89 -28.13 -2.21
N LEU A 505 16.87 -27.31 -2.06
CA LEU A 505 15.77 -27.53 -1.13
C LEU A 505 14.51 -27.92 -1.91
N LEU A 506 13.91 -29.05 -1.56
CA LEU A 506 12.73 -29.61 -2.22
C LEU A 506 11.61 -29.80 -1.18
N ASP A 507 10.50 -29.10 -1.36
CA ASP A 507 9.31 -29.24 -0.52
C ASP A 507 8.20 -29.95 -1.32
N GLU A 508 8.02 -31.23 -1.07
CA GLU A 508 7.06 -32.13 -1.73
C GLU A 508 7.09 -32.04 -3.28
N PRO A 509 8.25 -32.23 -3.93
CA PRO A 509 8.44 -31.91 -5.35
C PRO A 509 7.57 -32.73 -6.31
N THR A 510 6.88 -33.77 -5.84
CA THR A 510 6.05 -34.66 -6.67
C THR A 510 4.59 -34.75 -6.21
N ALA A 511 4.15 -33.95 -5.20
CA ALA A 511 2.85 -34.10 -4.54
C ALA A 511 1.63 -33.99 -5.47
N SER A 512 1.73 -33.17 -6.52
CA SER A 512 0.61 -32.90 -7.44
C SER A 512 0.81 -33.50 -8.84
N LEU A 513 1.70 -34.51 -8.97
CA LEU A 513 2.05 -35.10 -10.26
C LEU A 513 1.33 -36.43 -10.50
N ASP A 514 0.99 -36.65 -11.76
CA ASP A 514 0.65 -38.00 -12.29
C ASP A 514 1.88 -38.89 -12.30
N ALA A 515 1.69 -40.20 -12.34
CA ALA A 515 2.77 -41.19 -12.23
C ALA A 515 3.88 -41.03 -13.28
N ASP A 516 3.54 -40.63 -14.51
CA ASP A 516 4.52 -40.43 -15.57
C ASP A 516 5.33 -39.16 -15.38
N SER A 517 4.69 -38.06 -15.00
CA SER A 517 5.36 -36.80 -14.63
C SER A 517 6.25 -36.97 -13.40
N GLU A 518 5.81 -37.77 -12.41
CA GLU A 518 6.60 -38.09 -11.22
C GLU A 518 7.89 -38.81 -11.57
N LYS A 519 7.83 -39.87 -12.41
CA LYS A 519 9.02 -40.59 -12.88
C LYS A 519 10.02 -39.67 -13.58
N MET A 520 9.53 -38.77 -14.45
CA MET A 520 10.38 -37.81 -15.15
C MET A 520 11.06 -36.82 -14.18
N VAL A 521 10.32 -36.27 -13.23
CA VAL A 521 10.86 -35.36 -12.23
C VAL A 521 11.88 -36.05 -11.34
N LEU A 522 11.61 -37.27 -10.88
CA LEU A 522 12.54 -38.02 -10.06
C LEU A 522 13.83 -38.40 -10.84
N ALA A 523 13.71 -38.81 -12.11
CA ALA A 523 14.87 -39.05 -12.95
C ALA A 523 15.73 -37.79 -13.14
N SER A 524 15.09 -36.66 -13.37
CA SER A 524 15.74 -35.37 -13.47
C SER A 524 16.44 -34.99 -12.17
N LEU A 525 15.75 -35.10 -11.03
CA LEU A 525 16.31 -34.81 -9.71
C LEU A 525 17.51 -35.70 -9.38
N ARG A 526 17.48 -37.00 -9.71
CA ARG A 526 18.62 -37.91 -9.53
C ARG A 526 19.87 -37.43 -10.25
N LYS A 527 19.73 -36.97 -11.49
CA LYS A 527 20.84 -36.41 -12.25
C LYS A 527 21.36 -35.11 -11.67
N PHE A 528 20.45 -34.28 -11.18
CA PHE A 528 20.78 -32.94 -10.64
C PHE A 528 21.44 -33.00 -9.26
N SER A 529 21.12 -34.00 -8.45
CA SER A 529 21.65 -34.12 -7.08
C SER A 529 23.07 -34.66 -6.98
N GLN A 530 23.61 -35.31 -8.02
CA GLN A 530 24.89 -36.07 -7.98
C GLN A 530 26.11 -35.27 -7.51
N SER A 531 26.05 -33.95 -7.47
CA SER A 531 27.17 -33.08 -7.05
C SER A 531 26.76 -31.98 -6.06
N ARG A 532 25.56 -32.05 -5.47
CA ARG A 532 24.98 -31.00 -4.66
C ARG A 532 24.47 -31.54 -3.33
N THR A 533 24.45 -30.66 -2.32
CA THR A 533 23.75 -30.94 -1.07
C THR A 533 22.25 -30.82 -1.32
N VAL A 534 21.48 -31.84 -0.96
CA VAL A 534 20.04 -31.91 -1.23
C VAL A 534 19.27 -32.18 0.05
N ILE A 535 18.25 -31.38 0.31
CA ILE A 535 17.32 -31.57 1.43
C ILE A 535 15.91 -31.71 0.83
N ILE A 536 15.29 -32.85 1.08
CA ILE A 536 13.98 -33.20 0.53
C ILE A 536 12.98 -33.33 1.68
N VAL A 537 11.88 -32.63 1.60
CA VAL A 537 10.71 -32.90 2.43
C VAL A 537 9.71 -33.67 1.58
N SER A 538 9.36 -34.89 1.98
CA SER A 538 8.40 -35.72 1.27
C SER A 538 7.82 -36.80 2.16
N HIS A 539 6.60 -37.25 1.83
CA HIS A 539 5.97 -38.44 2.41
C HIS A 539 5.86 -39.60 1.40
N ARG A 540 6.34 -39.43 0.16
CA ARG A 540 6.27 -40.44 -0.91
C ARG A 540 7.48 -41.35 -0.90
N LYS A 541 7.25 -42.69 -0.99
CA LYS A 541 8.28 -43.73 -0.95
C LYS A 541 9.37 -43.53 -2.02
N GLU A 542 8.95 -43.23 -3.25
CA GLU A 542 9.84 -43.06 -4.40
C GLU A 542 10.83 -41.88 -4.17
N THR A 543 10.37 -40.81 -3.55
CA THR A 543 11.17 -39.63 -3.23
C THR A 543 12.10 -39.88 -2.05
N VAL A 544 11.63 -40.62 -1.03
CA VAL A 544 12.42 -40.95 0.17
C VAL A 544 13.53 -41.94 -0.16
N ASN A 545 13.29 -42.91 -1.05
CA ASN A 545 14.28 -43.88 -1.49
C ASN A 545 15.45 -43.27 -2.26
N PHE A 546 15.31 -42.05 -2.69
CA PHE A 546 16.35 -41.27 -3.34
C PHE A 546 17.42 -40.75 -2.38
N ALA A 547 17.08 -40.55 -1.08
CA ALA A 547 17.96 -39.94 -0.10
C ALA A 547 18.95 -40.94 0.53
N ASP A 548 20.17 -40.43 0.80
CA ASP A 548 21.21 -41.21 1.50
C ASP A 548 20.80 -41.46 2.94
N LYS A 549 20.28 -40.43 3.63
CA LYS A 549 19.78 -40.49 5.00
C LYS A 549 18.33 -40.01 5.08
N VAL A 550 17.57 -40.63 5.96
CA VAL A 550 16.17 -40.26 6.21
C VAL A 550 16.03 -39.91 7.69
N TYR A 551 15.35 -38.79 7.92
CA TYR A 551 15.01 -38.33 9.27
C TYR A 551 13.49 -38.18 9.40
N GLN A 552 12.96 -38.65 10.50
CA GLN A 552 11.55 -38.46 10.85
C GLN A 552 11.40 -37.29 11.81
N LEU A 553 10.54 -36.34 11.46
CA LEU A 553 10.16 -35.24 12.35
C LEU A 553 8.87 -35.63 13.07
N ASP A 554 8.98 -35.91 14.38
CA ASP A 554 7.85 -36.27 15.23
C ASP A 554 7.93 -35.52 16.58
N GLY A 555 6.79 -34.99 17.03
CA GLY A 555 6.70 -34.21 18.27
C GLY A 555 7.69 -33.05 18.36
N GLY A 556 8.15 -32.53 17.22
CA GLY A 556 9.14 -31.45 17.12
C GLY A 556 10.61 -31.92 17.19
N LYS A 557 10.87 -33.21 17.34
CA LYS A 557 12.20 -33.81 17.36
C LYS A 557 12.53 -34.50 16.04
N LEU A 558 13.77 -34.44 15.64
CA LEU A 558 14.26 -35.10 14.43
C LEU A 558 15.00 -36.39 14.80
N VAL A 559 14.50 -37.52 14.33
CA VAL A 559 15.03 -38.85 14.65
C VAL A 559 15.51 -39.51 13.37
N PRO A 560 16.75 -40.06 13.32
CA PRO A 560 17.22 -40.81 12.15
C PRO A 560 16.44 -42.11 11.97
N VAL A 561 16.06 -42.40 10.73
CA VAL A 561 15.33 -43.62 10.32
C VAL A 561 16.31 -44.63 9.77
N MET A 562 16.32 -45.85 10.35
CA MET A 562 17.19 -46.94 9.85
C MET A 562 16.76 -47.41 8.46
N ALA A 563 17.69 -47.88 7.67
CA ALA A 563 17.44 -48.35 6.28
C ALA A 563 16.31 -49.40 6.19
N SER A 564 16.19 -50.26 7.20
CA SER A 564 15.12 -51.28 7.30
C SER A 564 13.72 -50.71 7.61
N GLN A 565 13.63 -49.45 8.05
CA GLN A 565 12.38 -48.78 8.43
C GLN A 565 11.91 -47.72 7.40
N LYS A 566 12.69 -47.51 6.33
CA LYS A 566 12.38 -46.49 5.31
C LYS A 566 10.99 -46.66 4.69
N GLU A 567 10.55 -47.91 4.51
CA GLU A 567 9.25 -48.22 3.92
C GLU A 567 8.08 -47.99 4.88
N ALA A 568 8.28 -48.28 6.16
CA ALA A 568 7.23 -48.15 7.17
C ALA A 568 6.90 -46.69 7.57
N VAL A 569 7.81 -45.74 7.30
CA VAL A 569 7.65 -44.32 7.69
C VAL A 569 6.96 -43.52 6.57
N CYS A 570 6.75 -44.14 5.39
CA CYS A 570 6.07 -43.51 4.24
C CYS A 570 4.59 -43.97 4.09
N GLU A 571 4.07 -44.79 5.01
CA GLU A 571 2.63 -45.11 5.16
C GLU A 571 1.94 -44.10 6.07
#